data_291413bb56d1b52505726f5a7d852e62
#
_entry.id   291413bb56d1b52505726f5a7d852e62
#
_cell.length_a   1.000
_cell.length_b   1.000
_cell.length_c   1.000
_cell.angle_alpha   90.00
_cell.angle_beta   90.00
_cell.angle_gamma   90.00
#
_symmetry.space_group_name_H-M   'P 1'
#
loop_
_entity.id
_entity.type
_entity.pdbx_description
1 polymer ?
#
loop_
_entity_poly.entity_id
_entity_poly.type
_entity_poly.pdbx_seq_one_letter_code
_entity_poly.pdbx_strand_id
1 'polypeptide(L)'
;MLIGGESVEKLSRCHVAVFGLGGVGSYTAEALARAGVGELTVIDNDKVTITNINRQLYALSSTVGMKKTQVALARIKDINPDCKVNIIDGFYLEENSADFFENRYDYMADAVDTVQAKLSLAVESQRRGIPLISCMGTGNKLDPTLFRVSDITKTSVCPLCRVMRRELKVRGISHLKVVWSPEQPIKPNETAEVTSRRSLPGSISFVPPVAGMIMAGEIIKDLIK
;
A
#
# COMPACT_ATOMS: atom_id res chain seq x y z
N MET A 1 -18.78 -13.86 -17.03
CA MET A 1 -18.09 -12.89 -16.18
C MET A 1 -16.62 -13.25 -16.11
N LEU A 2 -15.72 -12.26 -15.99
CA LEU A 2 -14.27 -12.47 -16.20
C LEU A 2 -13.63 -13.49 -15.23
N ILE A 3 -13.93 -13.43 -13.93
CA ILE A 3 -13.33 -14.30 -12.91
C ILE A 3 -14.26 -15.43 -12.41
N GLY A 4 -15.51 -15.47 -12.89
CA GLY A 4 -16.50 -16.46 -12.46
C GLY A 4 -17.14 -16.16 -11.10
N GLY A 5 -18.27 -16.80 -10.81
CA GLY A 5 -19.02 -16.61 -9.56
C GLY A 5 -18.28 -17.14 -8.33
N GLU A 6 -17.63 -18.29 -8.46
CA GLU A 6 -16.86 -18.92 -7.39
C GLU A 6 -15.72 -18.01 -6.87
N SER A 7 -14.99 -17.36 -7.78
CA SER A 7 -13.94 -16.42 -7.40
C SER A 7 -14.50 -15.18 -6.69
N VAL A 8 -15.67 -14.69 -7.11
CA VAL A 8 -16.34 -13.56 -6.43
C VAL A 8 -16.77 -13.97 -5.03
N GLU A 9 -17.36 -15.17 -4.88
CA GLU A 9 -17.75 -15.71 -3.58
C GLU A 9 -16.53 -15.94 -2.68
N LYS A 10 -15.39 -16.41 -3.23
CA LYS A 10 -14.14 -16.54 -2.48
C LYS A 10 -13.64 -15.19 -1.99
N LEU A 11 -13.62 -14.15 -2.84
CA LEU A 11 -13.22 -12.78 -2.46
C LEU A 11 -14.12 -12.18 -1.37
N SER A 12 -15.44 -12.46 -1.43
CA SER A 12 -16.39 -11.94 -0.42
C SER A 12 -16.18 -12.51 0.98
N ARG A 13 -15.37 -13.56 1.13
CA ARG A 13 -15.00 -14.16 2.41
C ARG A 13 -13.59 -13.76 2.86
N CYS A 14 -12.83 -13.07 2.01
CA CYS A 14 -11.44 -12.69 2.31
C CYS A 14 -11.36 -11.40 3.12
N HIS A 15 -10.37 -11.33 4.00
CA HIS A 15 -10.01 -10.18 4.79
C HIS A 15 -8.62 -9.66 4.40
N VAL A 16 -8.53 -8.44 3.88
CA VAL A 16 -7.27 -7.82 3.47
C VAL A 16 -6.97 -6.60 4.33
N ALA A 17 -5.74 -6.53 4.85
CA ALA A 17 -5.25 -5.33 5.54
C ALA A 17 -4.44 -4.44 4.59
N VAL A 18 -4.72 -3.14 4.58
CA VAL A 18 -4.00 -2.14 3.79
C VAL A 18 -3.31 -1.16 4.73
N PHE A 19 -2.00 -1.26 4.82
CA PHE A 19 -1.14 -0.40 5.62
C PHE A 19 -0.69 0.80 4.82
N GLY A 20 -1.15 2.00 5.22
CA GLY A 20 -0.94 3.27 4.55
C GLY A 20 -2.01 3.57 3.49
N LEU A 21 -2.64 4.74 3.59
CA LEU A 21 -3.70 5.22 2.69
C LEU A 21 -3.26 6.43 1.86
N GLY A 22 -1.98 6.44 1.49
CA GLY A 22 -1.40 7.44 0.61
C GLY A 22 -1.76 7.25 -0.88
N GLY A 23 -0.90 7.75 -1.77
CA GLY A 23 -1.10 7.66 -3.23
C GLY A 23 -1.14 6.24 -3.80
N VAL A 24 -0.61 5.25 -3.08
CA VAL A 24 -0.65 3.83 -3.46
C VAL A 24 -1.81 3.14 -2.74
N GLY A 25 -1.81 3.16 -1.41
CA GLY A 25 -2.76 2.35 -0.62
C GLY A 25 -4.21 2.77 -0.78
N SER A 26 -4.51 4.06 -1.03
CA SER A 26 -5.87 4.50 -1.30
C SER A 26 -6.46 3.87 -2.57
N TYR A 27 -5.67 3.74 -3.63
CA TYR A 27 -6.07 3.06 -4.86
C TYR A 27 -6.09 1.54 -4.72
N THR A 28 -5.20 0.99 -3.88
CA THR A 28 -5.25 -0.44 -3.54
C THR A 28 -6.57 -0.79 -2.83
N ALA A 29 -6.94 -0.04 -1.80
CA ALA A 29 -8.18 -0.27 -1.06
C ALA A 29 -9.43 -0.07 -1.94
N GLU A 30 -9.45 0.96 -2.79
CA GLU A 30 -10.49 1.20 -3.79
C GLU A 30 -10.69 -0.01 -4.71
N ALA A 31 -9.62 -0.52 -5.30
CA ALA A 31 -9.69 -1.63 -6.24
C ALA A 31 -10.12 -2.95 -5.57
N LEU A 32 -9.67 -3.19 -4.34
CA LEU A 32 -10.10 -4.36 -3.54
C LEU A 32 -11.59 -4.31 -3.22
N ALA A 33 -12.10 -3.14 -2.80
CA ALA A 33 -13.52 -2.94 -2.53
C ALA A 33 -14.38 -3.19 -3.79
N ARG A 34 -13.94 -2.66 -4.96
CA ARG A 34 -14.62 -2.86 -6.25
C ARG A 34 -14.57 -4.29 -6.76
N ALA A 35 -13.56 -5.06 -6.37
CA ALA A 35 -13.44 -6.47 -6.71
C ALA A 35 -14.32 -7.38 -5.84
N GLY A 36 -14.96 -6.85 -4.80
CA GLY A 36 -15.85 -7.60 -3.93
C GLY A 36 -15.15 -8.29 -2.75
N VAL A 37 -13.98 -7.78 -2.31
CA VAL A 37 -13.36 -8.25 -1.06
C VAL A 37 -14.30 -7.97 0.11
N GLY A 38 -14.58 -9.01 0.91
CA GLY A 38 -15.63 -8.97 1.92
C GLY A 38 -15.25 -8.23 3.19
N GLU A 39 -13.95 -8.17 3.55
CA GLU A 39 -13.49 -7.44 4.72
C GLU A 39 -12.19 -6.70 4.42
N LEU A 40 -12.14 -5.42 4.76
CA LEU A 40 -10.96 -4.57 4.64
C LEU A 40 -10.61 -3.94 5.99
N THR A 41 -9.36 -4.10 6.42
CA THR A 41 -8.79 -3.27 7.49
C THR A 41 -7.90 -2.21 6.86
N VAL A 42 -8.24 -0.93 7.06
CA VAL A 42 -7.50 0.21 6.52
C VAL A 42 -6.79 0.96 7.66
N ILE A 43 -5.48 1.16 7.48
CA ILE A 43 -4.58 1.62 8.53
C ILE A 43 -3.83 2.85 8.05
N ASP A 44 -3.98 3.97 8.74
CA ASP A 44 -3.23 5.21 8.51
C ASP A 44 -3.38 6.11 9.75
N ASN A 45 -2.39 6.92 10.08
CA ASN A 45 -2.44 7.85 11.20
C ASN A 45 -2.70 9.30 10.79
N ASP A 46 -2.66 9.58 9.48
CA ASP A 46 -2.69 10.93 8.96
C ASP A 46 -4.12 11.48 8.76
N LYS A 47 -4.18 12.79 8.70
CA LYS A 47 -5.29 13.53 8.11
C LYS A 47 -4.97 13.85 6.66
N VAL A 48 -6.02 14.06 5.89
CA VAL A 48 -5.92 14.59 4.53
C VAL A 48 -5.36 16.02 4.58
N THR A 49 -4.34 16.29 3.77
CA THR A 49 -3.76 17.62 3.62
C THR A 49 -3.87 18.10 2.18
N ILE A 50 -3.78 19.39 1.96
CA ILE A 50 -3.88 20.01 0.63
C ILE A 50 -2.80 19.45 -0.33
N THR A 51 -1.61 19.13 0.20
CA THR A 51 -0.49 18.56 -0.56
C THR A 51 -0.71 17.11 -0.99
N ASN A 52 -1.77 16.46 -0.51
CA ASN A 52 -2.13 15.10 -0.89
C ASN A 52 -3.01 15.06 -2.15
N ILE A 53 -3.70 16.17 -2.48
CA ILE A 53 -4.71 16.24 -3.55
C ILE A 53 -4.15 15.80 -4.91
N ASN A 54 -2.88 16.07 -5.13
CA ASN A 54 -2.23 15.77 -6.41
C ASN A 54 -2.11 14.26 -6.72
N ARG A 55 -2.30 13.34 -5.71
CA ARG A 55 -2.06 11.91 -5.95
C ARG A 55 -2.83 10.93 -5.06
N GLN A 56 -3.46 11.39 -3.98
CA GLN A 56 -4.19 10.51 -3.07
C GLN A 56 -5.68 10.54 -3.37
N LEU A 57 -6.28 9.37 -3.58
CA LEU A 57 -7.68 9.22 -3.97
C LEU A 57 -8.65 9.88 -2.97
N TYR A 58 -8.34 9.78 -1.69
CA TYR A 58 -9.18 10.29 -0.60
C TYR A 58 -9.01 11.79 -0.34
N ALA A 59 -8.02 12.41 -1.00
CA ALA A 59 -7.72 13.82 -0.81
C ALA A 59 -8.48 14.70 -1.82
N LEU A 60 -9.55 15.29 -1.35
CA LEU A 60 -10.39 16.25 -2.05
C LEU A 60 -10.44 17.55 -1.25
N SER A 61 -10.78 18.67 -1.88
CA SER A 61 -10.97 19.95 -1.15
C SER A 61 -11.96 19.81 0.01
N SER A 62 -13.00 18.98 -0.17
CA SER A 62 -14.01 18.71 0.85
C SER A 62 -13.55 17.80 1.98
N THR A 63 -12.46 17.04 1.82
CA THR A 63 -11.98 16.09 2.82
C THR A 63 -10.74 16.58 3.57
N VAL A 64 -10.16 17.73 3.20
CA VAL A 64 -9.00 18.31 3.91
C VAL A 64 -9.29 18.45 5.39
N GLY A 65 -8.38 17.97 6.24
CA GLY A 65 -8.49 17.95 7.71
C GLY A 65 -9.18 16.70 8.28
N MET A 66 -9.86 15.90 7.46
CA MET A 66 -10.47 14.64 7.89
C MET A 66 -9.41 13.53 8.04
N LYS A 67 -9.65 12.57 8.91
CA LYS A 67 -8.84 11.34 9.01
C LYS A 67 -8.93 10.55 7.70
N LYS A 68 -7.79 10.10 7.14
CA LYS A 68 -7.77 9.30 5.91
C LYS A 68 -8.58 8.02 6.06
N THR A 69 -8.50 7.37 7.21
CA THR A 69 -9.25 6.14 7.54
C THR A 69 -10.75 6.36 7.50
N GLN A 70 -11.26 7.49 8.00
CA GLN A 70 -12.69 7.84 7.97
C GLN A 70 -13.17 8.09 6.54
N VAL A 71 -12.38 8.81 5.74
CA VAL A 71 -12.72 9.05 4.33
C VAL A 71 -12.71 7.73 3.54
N ALA A 72 -11.73 6.85 3.82
CA ALA A 72 -11.68 5.51 3.23
C ALA A 72 -12.90 4.68 3.59
N LEU A 73 -13.29 4.64 4.87
CA LEU A 73 -14.49 3.93 5.34
C LEU A 73 -15.73 4.36 4.57
N ALA A 74 -15.99 5.67 4.52
CA ALA A 74 -17.17 6.21 3.83
C ALA A 74 -17.17 5.81 2.34
N ARG A 75 -16.04 5.96 1.67
CA ARG A 75 -15.91 5.63 0.26
C ARG A 75 -16.03 4.13 -0.03
N ILE A 76 -15.40 3.28 0.77
CA ILE A 76 -15.49 1.80 0.60
C ILE A 76 -16.93 1.35 0.79
N LYS A 77 -17.65 1.89 1.78
CA LYS A 77 -19.06 1.58 2.03
C LYS A 77 -19.99 2.04 0.92
N ASP A 78 -19.67 3.14 0.25
CA ASP A 78 -20.43 3.63 -0.91
C ASP A 78 -20.20 2.76 -2.16
N ILE A 79 -19.01 2.15 -2.29
CA ILE A 79 -18.66 1.23 -3.38
C ILE A 79 -19.23 -0.17 -3.15
N ASN A 80 -19.03 -0.70 -1.95
CA ASN A 80 -19.42 -2.05 -1.55
C ASN A 80 -20.04 -1.99 -0.14
N PRO A 81 -21.37 -1.80 -0.06
CA PRO A 81 -22.09 -1.72 1.23
C PRO A 81 -21.92 -2.95 2.11
N ASP A 82 -21.74 -4.13 1.49
CA ASP A 82 -21.60 -5.41 2.19
C ASP A 82 -20.18 -5.62 2.75
N CYS A 83 -19.18 -4.89 2.26
CA CYS A 83 -17.81 -4.99 2.76
C CYS A 83 -17.72 -4.55 4.23
N LYS A 84 -17.25 -5.42 5.10
CA LYS A 84 -16.92 -5.03 6.48
C LYS A 84 -15.63 -4.21 6.47
N VAL A 85 -15.67 -2.99 7.01
CA VAL A 85 -14.51 -2.09 7.03
C VAL A 85 -14.10 -1.82 8.47
N ASN A 86 -12.90 -2.24 8.82
CA ASN A 86 -12.25 -1.91 10.08
C ASN A 86 -11.27 -0.76 9.83
N ILE A 87 -11.23 0.21 10.72
CA ILE A 87 -10.29 1.32 10.66
C ILE A 87 -9.35 1.28 11.86
N ILE A 88 -8.07 1.49 11.61
CA ILE A 88 -7.06 1.65 12.67
C ILE A 88 -6.36 2.98 12.45
N ASP A 89 -6.69 3.95 13.29
CA ASP A 89 -6.07 5.27 13.34
C ASP A 89 -4.76 5.19 14.13
N GLY A 90 -3.72 4.66 13.52
CA GLY A 90 -2.45 4.42 14.21
C GLY A 90 -1.25 4.47 13.28
N PHE A 91 -0.12 4.88 13.83
CA PHE A 91 1.17 4.78 13.17
C PHE A 91 1.78 3.42 13.49
N TYR A 92 1.93 2.58 12.46
CA TYR A 92 2.47 1.24 12.62
C TYR A 92 3.99 1.29 12.85
N LEU A 93 4.42 0.71 13.96
CA LEU A 93 5.82 0.50 14.33
C LEU A 93 6.01 -0.95 14.81
N GLU A 94 7.26 -1.39 14.90
CA GLU A 94 7.60 -2.73 15.41
C GLU A 94 7.11 -2.92 16.85
N GLU A 95 7.28 -1.91 17.70
CA GLU A 95 6.95 -1.94 19.12
C GLU A 95 5.45 -2.02 19.43
N ASN A 96 4.59 -1.53 18.52
CA ASN A 96 3.14 -1.59 18.66
C ASN A 96 2.48 -2.57 17.69
N SER A 97 3.27 -3.43 17.04
CA SER A 97 2.78 -4.33 16.00
C SER A 97 1.62 -5.21 16.47
N ALA A 98 1.61 -5.62 17.75
CA ALA A 98 0.56 -6.47 18.31
C ALA A 98 -0.85 -5.89 18.10
N ASP A 99 -1.00 -4.58 18.27
CA ASP A 99 -2.29 -3.88 18.18
C ASP A 99 -2.91 -3.93 16.77
N PHE A 100 -2.09 -4.19 15.76
CA PHE A 100 -2.50 -4.25 14.36
C PHE A 100 -2.83 -5.67 13.87
N PHE A 101 -2.60 -6.68 14.71
CA PHE A 101 -2.80 -8.09 14.37
C PHE A 101 -3.76 -8.81 15.33
N GLU A 102 -4.68 -8.09 15.93
CA GLU A 102 -5.79 -8.70 16.70
C GLU A 102 -6.70 -9.53 15.81
N ASN A 103 -6.88 -9.11 14.54
CA ASN A 103 -7.62 -9.84 13.55
C ASN A 103 -6.68 -10.69 12.67
N ARG A 104 -7.21 -11.80 12.17
CA ARG A 104 -6.52 -12.60 11.15
C ARG A 104 -6.76 -11.96 9.78
N TYR A 105 -5.69 -11.80 9.00
CA TYR A 105 -5.75 -11.36 7.60
C TYR A 105 -5.44 -12.52 6.66
N ASP A 106 -6.12 -12.56 5.52
CA ASP A 106 -5.79 -13.49 4.43
C ASP A 106 -4.69 -12.92 3.54
N TYR A 107 -4.52 -11.60 3.53
CA TYR A 107 -3.48 -10.91 2.79
C TYR A 107 -3.16 -9.53 3.40
N MET A 108 -1.92 -9.07 3.23
CA MET A 108 -1.48 -7.74 3.63
C MET A 108 -0.92 -6.95 2.45
N ALA A 109 -1.33 -5.69 2.33
CA ALA A 109 -0.82 -4.70 1.38
C ALA A 109 0.01 -3.66 2.13
N ASP A 110 1.32 -3.63 1.88
CA ASP A 110 2.22 -2.63 2.46
C ASP A 110 2.41 -1.46 1.50
N ALA A 111 1.75 -0.34 1.80
CA ALA A 111 1.86 0.94 1.11
C ALA A 111 2.39 2.06 2.03
N VAL A 112 3.06 1.72 3.14
CA VAL A 112 3.70 2.70 4.03
C VAL A 112 4.98 3.28 3.41
N ASP A 113 5.43 4.42 3.86
CA ASP A 113 6.60 5.13 3.33
C ASP A 113 7.87 4.95 4.19
N THR A 114 7.76 4.40 5.39
CA THR A 114 8.90 4.22 6.30
C THR A 114 9.53 2.84 6.16
N VAL A 115 10.87 2.80 6.07
CA VAL A 115 11.63 1.55 5.92
C VAL A 115 11.43 0.61 7.12
N GLN A 116 11.41 1.16 8.33
CA GLN A 116 11.25 0.36 9.55
C GLN A 116 9.89 -0.36 9.57
N ALA A 117 8.79 0.35 9.25
CA ALA A 117 7.47 -0.27 9.18
C ALA A 117 7.42 -1.38 8.10
N LYS A 118 7.99 -1.14 6.90
CA LYS A 118 8.08 -2.16 5.86
C LYS A 118 8.83 -3.41 6.28
N LEU A 119 9.94 -3.24 6.99
CA LEU A 119 10.72 -4.37 7.50
C LEU A 119 9.96 -5.15 8.56
N SER A 120 9.33 -4.45 9.50
CA SER A 120 8.49 -5.07 10.53
C SER A 120 7.30 -5.82 9.92
N LEU A 121 6.61 -5.24 8.93
CA LEU A 121 5.52 -5.92 8.21
C LEU A 121 6.00 -7.20 7.51
N ALA A 122 7.21 -7.19 6.93
CA ALA A 122 7.78 -8.39 6.31
C ALA A 122 8.11 -9.48 7.35
N VAL A 123 8.63 -9.09 8.52
CA VAL A 123 8.87 -10.01 9.65
C VAL A 123 7.55 -10.61 10.16
N GLU A 124 6.55 -9.77 10.40
CA GLU A 124 5.23 -10.22 10.87
C GLU A 124 4.51 -11.11 9.85
N SER A 125 4.62 -10.80 8.56
CA SER A 125 4.13 -11.64 7.46
C SER A 125 4.70 -13.05 7.56
N GLN A 126 6.02 -13.18 7.65
CA GLN A 126 6.68 -14.48 7.75
C GLN A 126 6.32 -15.19 9.06
N ARG A 127 6.34 -14.49 10.18
CA ARG A 127 6.03 -15.05 11.50
C ARG A 127 4.61 -15.61 11.59
N ARG A 128 3.65 -14.93 10.95
CA ARG A 128 2.23 -15.28 10.99
C ARG A 128 1.78 -16.14 9.81
N GLY A 129 2.63 -16.34 8.80
CA GLY A 129 2.27 -17.02 7.56
C GLY A 129 1.22 -16.29 6.73
N ILE A 130 1.17 -14.95 6.82
CA ILE A 130 0.22 -14.12 6.07
C ILE A 130 0.92 -13.58 4.82
N PRO A 131 0.39 -13.82 3.61
CA PRO A 131 0.96 -13.26 2.39
C PRO A 131 1.04 -11.74 2.43
N LEU A 132 2.17 -11.19 1.94
CA LEU A 132 2.42 -9.76 1.88
C LEU A 132 2.89 -9.35 0.49
N ILE A 133 2.33 -8.26 -0.02
CA ILE A 133 2.90 -7.51 -1.14
C ILE A 133 3.29 -6.11 -0.68
N SER A 134 4.51 -5.68 -1.00
CA SER A 134 5.03 -4.38 -0.58
C SER A 134 5.29 -3.47 -1.78
N CYS A 135 4.76 -2.26 -1.76
CA CYS A 135 5.07 -1.26 -2.78
C CYS A 135 6.39 -0.56 -2.45
N MET A 136 7.29 -0.56 -3.43
CA MET A 136 8.56 0.16 -3.32
C MET A 136 8.40 1.63 -3.72
N GLY A 137 9.49 2.36 -3.91
CA GLY A 137 9.46 3.80 -4.18
C GLY A 137 8.73 4.16 -5.48
N THR A 138 7.69 4.99 -5.37
CA THR A 138 6.90 5.54 -6.49
C THR A 138 7.20 7.02 -6.76
N GLY A 139 7.94 7.68 -5.89
CA GLY A 139 8.33 9.08 -6.06
C GLY A 139 9.46 9.28 -7.07
N ASN A 140 9.56 10.50 -7.61
CA ASN A 140 10.56 10.92 -8.60
C ASN A 140 10.53 10.09 -9.89
N LYS A 141 9.34 9.73 -10.36
CA LYS A 141 9.08 8.89 -11.54
C LYS A 141 7.97 9.48 -12.38
N LEU A 142 8.01 9.23 -13.69
CA LEU A 142 7.04 9.68 -14.68
C LEU A 142 6.49 8.56 -15.56
N ASP A 143 7.13 7.39 -15.59
CA ASP A 143 6.65 6.28 -16.42
C ASP A 143 6.06 5.14 -15.57
N PRO A 144 4.73 5.13 -15.38
CA PRO A 144 4.07 4.06 -14.63
C PRO A 144 4.03 2.73 -15.39
N THR A 145 4.29 2.71 -16.70
CA THR A 145 4.31 1.48 -17.50
C THR A 145 5.51 0.59 -17.19
N LEU A 146 6.52 1.14 -16.53
CA LEU A 146 7.71 0.42 -16.09
C LEU A 146 7.52 -0.34 -14.77
N PHE A 147 6.38 -0.20 -14.09
CA PHE A 147 6.14 -0.98 -12.87
C PHE A 147 6.14 -2.48 -13.16
N ARG A 148 6.77 -3.21 -12.27
CA ARG A 148 6.91 -4.67 -12.30
C ARG A 148 6.53 -5.27 -10.96
N VAL A 149 6.06 -6.52 -11.01
CA VAL A 149 5.88 -7.36 -9.84
C VAL A 149 6.92 -8.47 -9.88
N SER A 150 7.67 -8.61 -8.81
CA SER A 150 8.65 -9.69 -8.68
C SER A 150 9.00 -9.94 -7.22
N ASP A 151 9.82 -10.95 -6.98
CA ASP A 151 10.53 -11.06 -5.72
C ASP A 151 11.54 -9.92 -5.55
N ILE A 152 11.73 -9.45 -4.32
CA ILE A 152 12.64 -8.34 -3.97
C ILE A 152 14.07 -8.61 -4.44
N THR A 153 14.50 -9.87 -4.50
CA THR A 153 15.84 -10.28 -4.95
C THR A 153 16.09 -9.99 -6.42
N LYS A 154 15.02 -9.93 -7.23
CA LYS A 154 15.07 -9.65 -8.69
C LYS A 154 15.00 -8.17 -9.03
N THR A 155 14.96 -7.29 -8.02
CA THR A 155 14.85 -5.83 -8.23
C THR A 155 16.20 -5.19 -8.51
N SER A 156 16.20 -4.09 -9.27
CA SER A 156 17.38 -3.30 -9.62
C SER A 156 17.07 -1.80 -9.52
N VAL A 157 18.07 -0.95 -9.64
CA VAL A 157 17.96 0.52 -9.74
C VAL A 157 17.33 1.19 -8.51
N CYS A 158 16.16 0.77 -8.06
CA CYS A 158 15.40 1.40 -6.99
C CYS A 158 16.19 1.48 -5.66
N PRO A 159 16.46 2.68 -5.11
CA PRO A 159 17.21 2.85 -3.87
C PRO A 159 16.54 2.17 -2.67
N LEU A 160 15.21 2.26 -2.57
CA LEU A 160 14.44 1.62 -1.50
C LEU A 160 14.56 0.09 -1.56
N CYS A 161 14.47 -0.51 -2.76
CA CYS A 161 14.68 -1.95 -2.92
C CYS A 161 16.08 -2.38 -2.44
N ARG A 162 17.10 -1.58 -2.70
CA ARG A 162 18.48 -1.87 -2.25
C ARG A 162 18.56 -1.91 -0.73
N VAL A 163 17.98 -0.94 -0.05
CA VAL A 163 17.93 -0.90 1.41
C VAL A 163 17.15 -2.09 1.95
N MET A 164 15.94 -2.33 1.43
CA MET A 164 15.08 -3.44 1.86
C MET A 164 15.77 -4.80 1.70
N ARG A 165 16.41 -5.09 0.56
CA ARG A 165 17.13 -6.35 0.35
C ARG A 165 18.22 -6.59 1.41
N ARG A 166 19.01 -5.54 1.72
CA ARG A 166 20.06 -5.64 2.74
C ARG A 166 19.50 -5.94 4.11
N GLU A 167 18.50 -5.17 4.52
CA GLU A 167 17.92 -5.25 5.86
C GLU A 167 17.08 -6.52 6.07
N LEU A 168 16.37 -6.99 5.04
CA LEU A 168 15.63 -8.26 5.06
C LEU A 168 16.58 -9.45 5.21
N LYS A 169 17.72 -9.43 4.48
CA LYS A 169 18.74 -10.49 4.59
C LYS A 169 19.29 -10.61 6.02
N VAL A 170 19.53 -9.48 6.69
CA VAL A 170 19.99 -9.46 8.10
C VAL A 170 18.95 -10.11 9.03
N ARG A 171 17.66 -10.00 8.69
CA ARG A 171 16.53 -10.57 9.45
C ARG A 171 16.16 -12.01 9.02
N GLY A 172 16.96 -12.62 8.15
CA GLY A 172 16.70 -13.99 7.66
C GLY A 172 15.53 -14.09 6.67
N ILE A 173 15.06 -12.97 6.12
CA ILE A 173 13.97 -12.93 5.14
C ILE A 173 14.59 -12.89 3.74
N SER A 174 14.42 -13.97 2.98
CA SER A 174 14.98 -14.11 1.63
C SER A 174 14.03 -13.72 0.52
N HIS A 175 12.73 -13.69 0.78
CA HIS A 175 11.68 -13.48 -0.22
C HIS A 175 10.68 -12.43 0.24
N LEU A 176 10.31 -11.53 -0.66
CA LEU A 176 9.22 -10.57 -0.48
C LEU A 176 8.67 -10.21 -1.86
N LYS A 177 7.36 -10.39 -2.07
CA LYS A 177 6.68 -9.93 -3.28
C LYS A 177 6.59 -8.41 -3.27
N VAL A 178 7.04 -7.77 -4.34
CA VAL A 178 7.10 -6.30 -4.41
C VAL A 178 6.55 -5.76 -5.72
N VAL A 179 5.93 -4.58 -5.65
CA VAL A 179 5.67 -3.69 -6.78
C VAL A 179 6.80 -2.66 -6.82
N TRP A 180 7.52 -2.59 -7.93
CA TRP A 180 8.69 -1.72 -8.07
C TRP A 180 8.88 -1.26 -9.51
N SER A 181 9.70 -0.23 -9.72
CA SER A 181 10.01 0.27 -11.06
C SER A 181 11.52 0.36 -11.25
N PRO A 182 12.06 -0.09 -12.41
CA PRO A 182 13.46 0.10 -12.80
C PRO A 182 13.76 1.53 -13.31
N GLU A 183 12.76 2.40 -13.38
CA GLU A 183 12.94 3.79 -13.78
C GLU A 183 13.94 4.49 -12.88
N GLN A 184 14.91 5.19 -13.47
CA GLN A 184 15.87 6.01 -12.75
C GLN A 184 15.12 7.19 -12.10
N PRO A 185 15.29 7.44 -10.78
CA PRO A 185 14.66 8.57 -10.14
C PRO A 185 15.11 9.89 -10.77
N ILE A 186 14.15 10.71 -11.15
CA ILE A 186 14.41 12.07 -11.64
C ILE A 186 14.86 12.92 -10.45
N LYS A 187 15.89 13.72 -10.64
CA LYS A 187 16.29 14.70 -9.63
C LYS A 187 15.21 15.80 -9.59
N PRO A 188 14.51 16.00 -8.47
CA PRO A 188 13.57 17.10 -8.37
C PRO A 188 14.29 18.44 -8.48
N ASN A 189 13.63 19.43 -9.04
CA ASN A 189 14.11 20.82 -8.99
C ASN A 189 14.17 21.25 -7.52
N GLU A 190 15.13 22.14 -7.19
CA GLU A 190 15.25 22.69 -5.86
C GLU A 190 13.94 23.40 -5.49
N THR A 191 13.32 22.95 -4.39
CA THR A 191 12.12 23.59 -3.83
C THR A 191 12.54 24.44 -2.64
N ALA A 192 11.92 25.60 -2.50
CA ALA A 192 12.15 26.51 -1.36
C ALA A 192 11.63 25.96 -0.02
N GLU A 193 11.00 24.78 0.00
CA GLU A 193 10.50 24.15 1.22
C GLU A 193 11.67 23.55 2.01
N VAL A 194 12.02 24.19 3.10
CA VAL A 194 12.95 23.66 4.10
C VAL A 194 12.24 22.58 4.90
N THR A 195 12.55 21.32 4.61
CA THR A 195 12.06 20.19 5.41
C THR A 195 13.21 19.55 6.17
N SER A 196 12.90 18.91 7.30
CA SER A 196 13.87 18.12 8.09
C SER A 196 14.37 16.86 7.36
N ARG A 197 13.78 16.50 6.23
CA ARG A 197 14.20 15.39 5.36
C ARG A 197 15.16 15.89 4.30
N ARG A 198 16.25 15.18 4.05
CA ARG A 198 17.32 15.50 3.06
C ARG A 198 16.81 15.72 1.63
N SER A 199 15.68 15.19 1.25
CA SER A 199 14.93 15.50 0.03
C SER A 199 13.50 14.97 0.15
N LEU A 200 12.50 15.79 -0.18
CA LEU A 200 11.12 15.32 -0.39
C LEU A 200 11.05 14.74 -1.81
N PRO A 201 10.69 13.44 -1.96
CA PRO A 201 10.48 12.90 -3.30
C PRO A 201 9.26 13.58 -3.93
N GLY A 202 9.44 14.11 -5.14
CA GLY A 202 8.33 14.60 -5.95
C GLY A 202 7.37 13.47 -6.30
N SER A 203 6.09 13.76 -6.45
CA SER A 203 5.10 12.79 -6.86
C SER A 203 4.08 13.41 -7.79
N ILE A 204 3.55 12.61 -8.73
CA ILE A 204 2.58 13.03 -9.72
C ILE A 204 1.33 12.15 -9.66
N SER A 205 0.22 12.65 -10.19
CA SER A 205 -1.12 12.10 -10.04
C SER A 205 -1.34 10.67 -10.56
N PHE A 206 -0.53 10.19 -11.48
CA PHE A 206 -0.77 8.91 -12.17
C PHE A 206 0.25 7.80 -11.82
N VAL A 207 1.40 8.11 -11.23
CA VAL A 207 2.42 7.08 -10.94
C VAL A 207 2.08 6.26 -9.69
N PRO A 208 1.86 6.83 -8.50
CA PRO A 208 1.47 6.06 -7.32
C PRO A 208 0.14 5.30 -7.50
N PRO A 209 -0.90 5.89 -8.13
CA PRO A 209 -2.16 5.19 -8.41
C PRO A 209 -2.00 3.90 -9.19
N VAL A 210 -1.20 3.90 -10.26
CA VAL A 210 -0.95 2.70 -11.07
C VAL A 210 -0.28 1.61 -10.25
N ALA A 211 0.69 1.96 -9.40
CA ALA A 211 1.29 0.99 -8.48
C ALA A 211 0.27 0.38 -7.52
N GLY A 212 -0.67 1.19 -7.00
CA GLY A 212 -1.77 0.72 -6.15
C GLY A 212 -2.72 -0.23 -6.87
N MET A 213 -3.09 0.08 -8.10
CA MET A 213 -3.93 -0.80 -8.94
C MET A 213 -3.24 -2.12 -9.27
N ILE A 214 -1.94 -2.09 -9.58
CA ILE A 214 -1.14 -3.32 -9.80
C ILE A 214 -1.11 -4.15 -8.51
N MET A 215 -0.88 -3.53 -7.37
CA MET A 215 -0.85 -4.21 -6.07
C MET A 215 -2.19 -4.92 -5.78
N ALA A 216 -3.31 -4.23 -5.96
CA ALA A 216 -4.63 -4.82 -5.78
C ALA A 216 -4.87 -5.99 -6.75
N GLY A 217 -4.51 -5.84 -8.01
CA GLY A 217 -4.63 -6.90 -9.02
C GLY A 217 -3.83 -8.17 -8.65
N GLU A 218 -2.64 -8.00 -8.07
CA GLU A 218 -1.83 -9.13 -7.58
C GLU A 218 -2.46 -9.81 -6.36
N ILE A 219 -2.98 -9.03 -5.41
CA ILE A 219 -3.70 -9.58 -4.25
C ILE A 219 -4.91 -10.39 -4.70
N ILE A 220 -5.74 -9.82 -5.58
CA ILE A 220 -6.93 -10.51 -6.10
C ILE A 220 -6.56 -11.82 -6.79
N LYS A 221 -5.54 -11.80 -7.68
CA LYS A 221 -5.07 -13.00 -8.37
C LYS A 221 -4.56 -14.08 -7.41
N ASP A 222 -3.90 -13.70 -6.32
CA ASP A 222 -3.41 -14.66 -5.33
C ASP A 222 -4.57 -15.23 -4.50
N LEU A 223 -5.54 -14.41 -4.12
CA LEU A 223 -6.69 -14.83 -3.32
C LEU A 223 -7.65 -15.78 -4.06
N ILE A 224 -7.78 -15.65 -5.39
CA ILE A 224 -8.70 -16.49 -6.18
C ILE A 224 -8.06 -17.78 -6.70
N LYS A 225 -6.76 -18.02 -6.52
CA LYS A 225 -6.11 -19.30 -6.78
C LYS A 225 -6.59 -20.34 -5.76
#